data_3b93529dcaaaed8ae5c80eecb2f07ad6
#
_entry.id   3b93529dcaaaed8ae5c80eecb2f07ad6
#
_cell.length_a   1.000
_cell.length_b   1.000
_cell.length_c   1.000
_cell.angle_alpha   90.00
_cell.angle_beta   90.00
_cell.angle_gamma   90.00
#
_symmetry.space_group_name_H-M   'P 1'
#
loop_
_entity.id
_entity.type
_entity.pdbx_description
1 polymer ?
#
loop_
_entity_poly.entity_id
_entity_poly.type
_entity_poly.pdbx_seq_one_letter_code
_entity_poly.pdbx_strand_id
1 'polypeptide(L)'
;PPCRKQRRMAWRNDMSLYSSSCKLCSRSVISIYAPDSGITTYCNKCWWSDAWDPKSYAREYDFSKPFFTQFRELITSLPHMSIVNDDGIASTSCEYTHDWWFSKNCYMCFCGWKTENSMYCYFVLAGKDMVDCMNIKSKNEFIYECVRCATSYKFMYSQHSKDCIESAFLSDCLNCSNCFMCAGIRGQKYCFKNEQYSEEEYKKILESYRLDTSSGVERARKEFKEFMQIQPKRYARNFHNDQNIIGEEISYSKNLKY
;
A
#
# COMPACT_ATOMS: atom_id res chain seq x y z
N PRO A 1 -11.23 -3.43 -19.70
CA PRO A 1 -10.30 -2.86 -18.73
C PRO A 1 -10.33 -3.52 -17.36
N PRO A 2 -11.49 -3.77 -16.68
CA PRO A 2 -11.52 -4.41 -15.36
C PRO A 2 -10.80 -5.77 -15.33
N CYS A 3 -11.02 -6.63 -16.30
CA CYS A 3 -10.36 -7.94 -16.38
C CYS A 3 -8.83 -7.84 -16.56
N ARG A 4 -8.33 -6.80 -17.25
CA ARG A 4 -6.88 -6.56 -17.35
C ARG A 4 -6.29 -6.07 -16.04
N LYS A 5 -7.01 -5.21 -15.32
CA LYS A 5 -6.62 -4.76 -13.97
C LYS A 5 -6.57 -5.93 -13.00
N GLN A 6 -7.61 -6.76 -12.97
CA GLN A 6 -7.69 -7.94 -12.12
C GLN A 6 -6.53 -8.91 -12.39
N ARG A 7 -6.23 -9.22 -13.66
CA ARG A 7 -5.09 -10.09 -14.00
C ARG A 7 -3.75 -9.54 -13.58
N ARG A 8 -3.54 -8.24 -13.67
CA ARG A 8 -2.30 -7.59 -13.20
C ARG A 8 -2.17 -7.59 -11.69
N MET A 9 -3.27 -7.43 -10.96
CA MET A 9 -3.27 -7.48 -9.50
C MET A 9 -3.14 -8.89 -8.94
N ALA A 10 -3.53 -9.91 -9.70
CA ALA A 10 -3.49 -11.31 -9.27
C ALA A 10 -2.17 -12.04 -9.59
N TRP A 11 -1.22 -11.40 -10.26
CA TRP A 11 0.02 -12.09 -10.65
C TRP A 11 0.99 -12.29 -9.48
N ARG A 12 0.84 -11.53 -8.42
CA ARG A 12 1.69 -11.57 -7.23
C ARG A 12 0.83 -11.44 -5.98
N ASN A 13 1.07 -12.31 -5.02
CA ASN A 13 0.40 -12.29 -3.73
C ASN A 13 1.42 -11.90 -2.65
N ASP A 14 1.57 -10.60 -2.39
CA ASP A 14 2.53 -10.11 -1.42
C ASP A 14 1.99 -10.08 0.02
N MET A 15 0.68 -10.09 0.18
CA MET A 15 0.03 -9.80 1.46
C MET A 15 -0.43 -11.05 2.23
N SER A 16 -0.38 -12.22 1.60
CA SER A 16 -0.72 -13.48 2.27
C SER A 16 0.55 -14.26 2.58
N LEU A 17 0.73 -14.59 3.84
CA LEU A 17 1.90 -15.31 4.33
C LEU A 17 1.52 -16.73 4.73
N TYR A 18 2.38 -17.67 4.42
CA TYR A 18 2.20 -19.10 4.66
C TYR A 18 3.39 -19.68 5.41
N SER A 19 3.13 -20.62 6.30
CA SER A 19 4.19 -21.46 6.87
C SER A 19 4.68 -22.45 5.80
N SER A 20 5.98 -22.55 5.64
CA SER A 20 6.63 -23.43 4.67
C SER A 20 7.98 -23.94 5.21
N SER A 21 8.71 -24.68 4.41
CA SER A 21 10.08 -25.11 4.72
C SER A 21 11.02 -24.79 3.57
N CYS A 22 12.21 -24.33 3.92
CA CYS A 22 13.29 -24.16 2.94
C CYS A 22 13.67 -25.52 2.32
N LYS A 23 13.59 -25.64 1.01
CA LYS A 23 13.88 -26.92 0.33
C LYS A 23 15.39 -27.25 0.29
N LEU A 24 16.26 -26.31 0.64
CA LEU A 24 17.71 -26.54 0.68
C LEU A 24 18.21 -26.96 2.07
N CYS A 25 17.72 -26.32 3.16
CA CYS A 25 18.18 -26.61 4.53
C CYS A 25 17.10 -27.13 5.48
N SER A 26 15.88 -27.37 5.01
CA SER A 26 14.73 -27.86 5.76
C SER A 26 14.26 -26.98 6.93
N ARG A 27 14.79 -25.77 7.09
CA ARG A 27 14.35 -24.82 8.13
C ARG A 27 12.92 -24.37 7.87
N SER A 28 12.13 -24.25 8.94
CA SER A 28 10.83 -23.57 8.86
C SER A 28 10.99 -22.12 8.45
N VAL A 29 10.16 -21.68 7.51
CA VAL A 29 10.17 -20.31 6.94
C VAL A 29 8.74 -19.79 6.76
N ILE A 30 8.61 -18.48 6.74
CA ILE A 30 7.41 -17.83 6.24
C ILE A 30 7.61 -17.51 4.75
N SER A 31 6.60 -17.74 3.95
CA SER A 31 6.64 -17.59 2.50
C SER A 31 5.42 -16.86 1.96
N ILE A 32 5.61 -16.09 0.90
CA ILE A 32 4.51 -15.52 0.10
C ILE A 32 3.89 -16.55 -0.86
N TYR A 33 4.51 -17.72 -0.98
CA TYR A 33 4.02 -18.80 -1.85
C TYR A 33 3.22 -19.80 -1.03
N ALA A 34 2.01 -20.11 -1.49
CA ALA A 34 1.18 -21.13 -0.86
C ALA A 34 1.85 -22.51 -0.93
N PRO A 35 1.67 -23.39 0.07
CA PRO A 35 2.30 -24.71 0.10
C PRO A 35 1.96 -25.59 -1.10
N ASP A 36 0.78 -25.41 -1.67
CA ASP A 36 0.24 -26.14 -2.82
C ASP A 36 0.56 -25.48 -4.18
N SER A 37 1.30 -24.38 -4.19
CA SER A 37 1.67 -23.67 -5.42
C SER A 37 2.64 -24.43 -6.33
N GLY A 38 3.28 -25.48 -5.81
CA GLY A 38 4.33 -26.23 -6.53
C GLY A 38 5.66 -25.49 -6.64
N ILE A 39 5.76 -24.28 -6.06
CA ILE A 39 6.99 -23.46 -6.12
C ILE A 39 8.00 -23.92 -5.06
N THR A 40 9.22 -24.17 -5.48
CA THR A 40 10.35 -24.43 -4.58
C THR A 40 10.77 -23.14 -3.90
N THR A 41 10.83 -23.13 -2.56
CA THR A 41 11.24 -21.95 -1.81
C THR A 41 12.53 -22.19 -1.02
N TYR A 42 13.41 -21.19 -1.03
CA TYR A 42 14.63 -21.13 -0.21
C TYR A 42 14.49 -20.02 0.83
N CYS A 43 15.03 -20.26 2.03
CA CYS A 43 15.17 -19.18 3.01
C CYS A 43 16.21 -18.16 2.53
N ASN A 44 16.18 -16.96 3.11
CA ASN A 44 17.06 -15.86 2.74
C ASN A 44 18.55 -16.29 2.78
N LYS A 45 18.98 -16.97 3.84
CA LYS A 45 20.35 -17.46 3.97
C LYS A 45 20.75 -18.45 2.87
N CYS A 46 19.87 -19.38 2.51
CA CYS A 46 20.16 -20.35 1.45
C CYS A 46 20.11 -19.72 0.05
N TRP A 47 19.23 -18.75 -0.15
CA TRP A 47 19.13 -18.03 -1.41
C TRP A 47 20.43 -17.31 -1.79
N TRP A 48 21.08 -16.67 -0.81
CA TRP A 48 22.33 -15.94 -1.01
C TRP A 48 23.59 -16.79 -0.81
N SER A 49 23.44 -18.10 -0.59
CA SER A 49 24.60 -19.01 -0.42
C SER A 49 25.07 -19.60 -1.76
N ASP A 50 26.30 -20.06 -1.77
CA ASP A 50 26.88 -20.79 -2.90
C ASP A 50 26.43 -22.27 -2.98
N ALA A 51 25.42 -22.67 -2.17
CA ALA A 51 24.95 -24.04 -2.13
C ALA A 51 24.03 -24.42 -3.31
N TRP A 52 23.74 -23.49 -4.21
CA TRP A 52 22.99 -23.70 -5.43
C TRP A 52 23.47 -22.74 -6.52
N ASP A 53 23.35 -23.16 -7.79
CA ASP A 53 23.74 -22.35 -8.94
C ASP A 53 22.50 -22.05 -9.82
N PRO A 54 22.07 -20.79 -9.94
CA PRO A 54 20.95 -20.42 -10.82
C PRO A 54 21.21 -20.75 -12.29
N LYS A 55 22.47 -20.79 -12.72
CA LYS A 55 22.83 -21.15 -14.11
C LYS A 55 22.54 -22.60 -14.44
N SER A 56 22.47 -23.49 -13.45
CA SER A 56 22.10 -24.90 -13.65
C SER A 56 20.67 -25.09 -14.15
N TYR A 57 19.84 -24.08 -14.03
CA TYR A 57 18.46 -24.03 -14.55
C TYR A 57 18.35 -23.42 -15.94
N ALA A 58 19.45 -22.96 -16.52
CA ALA A 58 19.44 -22.37 -17.88
C ALA A 58 18.92 -23.38 -18.91
N ARG A 59 18.14 -22.89 -19.84
CA ARG A 59 17.56 -23.67 -20.94
C ARG A 59 17.75 -22.95 -22.26
N GLU A 60 18.01 -23.72 -23.31
CA GLU A 60 18.02 -23.19 -24.66
C GLU A 60 16.61 -22.75 -25.07
N TYR A 61 16.56 -21.65 -25.81
CA TYR A 61 15.31 -21.12 -26.31
C TYR A 61 14.84 -21.92 -27.54
N ASP A 62 13.63 -22.45 -27.48
CA ASP A 62 12.99 -23.17 -28.58
C ASP A 62 12.12 -22.21 -29.41
N PHE A 63 12.60 -21.81 -30.59
CA PHE A 63 11.89 -20.91 -31.47
C PHE A 63 10.57 -21.49 -32.05
N SER A 64 10.31 -22.79 -31.89
CA SER A 64 9.04 -23.41 -32.31
C SER A 64 7.91 -23.23 -31.27
N LYS A 65 8.23 -22.80 -30.06
CA LYS A 65 7.27 -22.62 -28.97
C LYS A 65 7.06 -21.15 -28.55
N PRO A 66 5.85 -20.78 -28.11
CA PRO A 66 5.59 -19.43 -27.62
C PRO A 66 6.50 -19.06 -26.42
N PHE A 67 7.02 -17.84 -26.42
CA PHE A 67 7.89 -17.32 -25.36
C PHE A 67 7.29 -17.50 -23.94
N PHE A 68 6.03 -17.09 -23.73
CA PHE A 68 5.43 -17.13 -22.42
C PHE A 68 5.22 -18.55 -21.86
N THR A 69 5.10 -19.54 -22.73
CA THR A 69 5.05 -20.95 -22.30
C THR A 69 6.38 -21.37 -21.72
N GLN A 70 7.46 -21.14 -22.43
CA GLN A 70 8.82 -21.47 -21.98
C GLN A 70 9.25 -20.66 -20.78
N PHE A 71 8.90 -19.37 -20.72
CA PHE A 71 9.16 -18.51 -19.58
C PHE A 71 8.45 -19.00 -18.32
N ARG A 72 7.19 -19.43 -18.45
CA ARG A 72 6.45 -20.01 -17.33
C ARG A 72 7.08 -21.30 -16.84
N GLU A 73 7.47 -22.19 -17.74
CA GLU A 73 8.15 -23.44 -17.39
C GLU A 73 9.47 -23.17 -16.66
N LEU A 74 10.25 -22.22 -17.13
CA LEU A 74 11.51 -21.83 -16.51
C LEU A 74 11.25 -21.25 -15.10
N ILE A 75 10.40 -20.24 -14.96
CA ILE A 75 10.19 -19.56 -13.68
C ILE A 75 9.59 -20.48 -12.63
N THR A 76 8.76 -21.45 -12.99
CA THR A 76 8.19 -22.42 -12.06
C THR A 76 9.18 -23.52 -11.66
N SER A 77 10.22 -23.76 -12.45
CA SER A 77 11.28 -24.72 -12.14
C SER A 77 12.37 -24.14 -11.23
N LEU A 78 12.51 -22.81 -11.20
CA LEU A 78 13.50 -22.13 -10.35
C LEU A 78 13.07 -22.13 -8.89
N PRO A 79 14.00 -22.24 -7.94
CA PRO A 79 13.70 -21.87 -6.56
C PRO A 79 13.43 -20.37 -6.45
N HIS A 80 12.59 -20.00 -5.49
CA HIS A 80 12.26 -18.62 -5.17
C HIS A 80 12.63 -18.32 -3.73
N MET A 81 13.00 -17.08 -3.43
CA MET A 81 13.17 -16.64 -2.06
C MET A 81 11.83 -16.66 -1.35
N SER A 82 11.73 -17.27 -0.17
CA SER A 82 10.47 -17.42 0.58
C SER A 82 9.79 -16.09 0.85
N ILE A 83 10.58 -15.11 1.26
CA ILE A 83 10.15 -13.72 1.48
C ILE A 83 11.34 -12.80 1.22
N VAL A 84 11.14 -11.75 0.44
CA VAL A 84 12.21 -10.80 0.12
C VAL A 84 12.25 -9.70 1.18
N ASN A 85 13.23 -9.79 2.05
CA ASN A 85 13.50 -8.81 3.07
C ASN A 85 14.98 -8.41 3.02
N ASP A 86 15.29 -7.14 3.20
CA ASP A 86 16.66 -6.63 3.24
C ASP A 86 17.22 -6.64 4.67
N ASP A 87 17.42 -7.83 5.20
CA ASP A 87 17.89 -8.05 6.58
C ASP A 87 19.32 -7.58 6.84
N GLY A 88 20.12 -7.41 5.83
CA GLY A 88 21.55 -7.30 6.03
C GLY A 88 22.15 -5.94 5.76
N ILE A 89 21.52 -5.12 4.95
CA ILE A 89 22.20 -3.93 4.41
C ILE A 89 21.69 -2.65 5.04
N ALA A 90 20.39 -2.50 5.29
CA ALA A 90 19.84 -1.23 5.76
C ALA A 90 18.54 -1.34 6.54
N SER A 91 18.01 -2.53 6.77
CA SER A 91 16.78 -2.73 7.55
C SER A 91 17.09 -3.36 8.90
N THR A 92 16.47 -2.86 9.97
CA THR A 92 16.67 -3.34 11.34
C THR A 92 15.33 -3.57 12.01
N SER A 93 15.17 -4.71 12.72
CA SER A 93 13.94 -5.07 13.42
C SER A 93 12.70 -5.03 12.52
N CYS A 94 12.82 -5.56 11.30
CA CYS A 94 11.71 -5.67 10.34
C CYS A 94 11.27 -7.12 10.27
N GLU A 95 10.07 -7.42 10.79
CA GLU A 95 9.54 -8.78 10.86
C GLU A 95 8.39 -8.98 9.87
N TYR A 96 8.36 -10.15 9.21
CA TYR A 96 7.34 -10.52 8.21
C TYR A 96 7.16 -9.47 7.09
N THR A 97 8.26 -8.79 6.74
CA THR A 97 8.27 -7.80 5.66
C THR A 97 8.68 -8.44 4.34
N HIS A 98 8.10 -7.95 3.24
CA HIS A 98 8.46 -8.41 1.91
C HIS A 98 8.69 -7.24 0.98
N ASP A 99 9.87 -7.23 0.30
CA ASP A 99 10.27 -6.14 -0.58
C ASP A 99 10.26 -4.78 0.18
N TRP A 100 10.89 -4.78 1.39
CA TRP A 100 10.87 -3.68 2.33
C TRP A 100 12.29 -3.26 2.71
N TRP A 101 12.73 -2.11 2.23
CA TRP A 101 14.15 -1.72 2.17
C TRP A 101 14.47 -0.48 3.01
N PHE A 102 15.69 -0.42 3.57
CA PHE A 102 16.20 0.72 4.34
C PHE A 102 15.29 1.17 5.48
N SER A 103 14.71 0.23 6.18
CA SER A 103 13.62 0.50 7.14
C SER A 103 13.96 -0.01 8.53
N LYS A 104 13.24 0.49 9.54
CA LYS A 104 13.48 0.16 10.94
C LYS A 104 12.17 -0.04 11.70
N ASN A 105 12.13 -1.06 12.58
CA ASN A 105 10.99 -1.38 13.44
C ASN A 105 9.67 -1.51 12.65
N CYS A 106 9.65 -2.33 11.61
CA CYS A 106 8.47 -2.53 10.79
C CYS A 106 7.92 -3.96 10.93
N TYR A 107 6.60 -4.10 10.95
CA TYR A 107 5.94 -5.37 11.11
C TYR A 107 4.85 -5.58 10.05
N MET A 108 4.88 -6.72 9.35
CA MET A 108 3.93 -7.06 8.27
C MET A 108 3.76 -5.94 7.23
N CYS A 109 4.86 -5.46 6.70
CA CYS A 109 4.89 -4.40 5.70
C CYS A 109 5.39 -4.92 4.36
N PHE A 110 4.82 -4.44 3.26
CA PHE A 110 5.05 -4.96 1.92
C PHE A 110 5.30 -3.85 0.89
N CYS A 111 6.31 -4.03 0.04
CA CYS A 111 6.68 -3.10 -1.04
C CYS A 111 6.96 -1.68 -0.55
N GLY A 112 8.04 -1.48 0.21
CA GLY A 112 8.33 -0.18 0.80
C GLY A 112 9.81 0.17 0.92
N TRP A 113 10.04 1.44 1.23
CA TRP A 113 11.38 2.02 1.27
C TRP A 113 11.48 3.13 2.32
N LYS A 114 12.56 3.15 3.13
CA LYS A 114 12.88 4.19 4.13
C LYS A 114 11.73 4.48 5.10
N THR A 115 11.25 3.45 5.78
CA THR A 115 10.11 3.55 6.69
C THR A 115 10.55 3.20 8.11
N GLU A 116 10.02 3.92 9.10
CA GLU A 116 10.28 3.66 10.51
C GLU A 116 8.99 3.42 11.30
N ASN A 117 9.05 2.56 12.33
CA ASN A 117 7.98 2.32 13.30
C ASN A 117 6.61 2.08 12.66
N SER A 118 6.52 1.20 11.68
CA SER A 118 5.30 1.07 10.88
C SER A 118 4.81 -0.36 10.84
N MET A 119 3.48 -0.53 10.84
CA MET A 119 2.82 -1.83 10.85
C MET A 119 1.71 -1.90 9.80
N TYR A 120 1.56 -3.10 9.18
CA TYR A 120 0.49 -3.41 8.24
C TYR A 120 0.42 -2.45 7.04
N CYS A 121 1.59 -2.00 6.57
CA CYS A 121 1.67 -1.03 5.50
C CYS A 121 1.96 -1.68 4.15
N TYR A 122 1.39 -1.12 3.08
CA TYR A 122 1.62 -1.57 1.72
C TYR A 122 1.98 -0.41 0.80
N PHE A 123 3.08 -0.55 0.04
CA PHE A 123 3.58 0.41 -0.93
C PHE A 123 3.84 1.80 -0.34
N VAL A 124 4.76 1.87 0.62
CA VAL A 124 5.13 3.13 1.28
C VAL A 124 6.54 3.56 0.89
N LEU A 125 6.68 4.80 0.48
CA LEU A 125 7.98 5.41 0.21
C LEU A 125 8.25 6.52 1.23
N ALA A 126 9.22 6.30 2.11
CA ALA A 126 9.62 7.19 3.19
C ALA A 126 8.46 7.63 4.11
N GLY A 127 8.34 6.97 5.26
CA GLY A 127 7.30 7.27 6.23
C GLY A 127 7.70 6.90 7.65
N LYS A 128 6.97 7.42 8.64
CA LYS A 128 7.24 7.17 10.04
C LYS A 128 5.94 7.08 10.84
N ASP A 129 5.93 6.17 11.83
CA ASP A 129 4.85 6.01 12.79
C ASP A 129 3.47 5.75 12.13
N MET A 130 3.42 4.78 11.20
CA MET A 130 2.24 4.49 10.40
C MET A 130 1.61 3.14 10.74
N VAL A 131 0.30 3.07 10.70
CA VAL A 131 -0.48 1.84 10.86
C VAL A 131 -1.56 1.74 9.80
N ASP A 132 -1.74 0.55 9.20
CA ASP A 132 -2.77 0.24 8.18
C ASP A 132 -2.76 1.17 6.96
N CYS A 133 -1.57 1.54 6.50
CA CYS A 133 -1.40 2.53 5.45
C CYS A 133 -1.13 1.91 4.09
N MET A 134 -1.71 2.48 3.03
CA MET A 134 -1.53 2.02 1.66
C MET A 134 -1.19 3.16 0.71
N ASN A 135 -0.13 2.96 -0.09
CA ASN A 135 0.29 3.81 -1.19
C ASN A 135 0.66 5.27 -0.80
N ILE A 136 1.47 5.40 0.24
CA ILE A 136 1.94 6.69 0.72
C ILE A 136 3.28 7.06 0.06
N LYS A 137 3.34 8.24 -0.52
CA LYS A 137 4.57 8.82 -1.10
C LYS A 137 5.00 10.02 -0.26
N SER A 138 6.04 9.84 0.55
CA SER A 138 6.81 10.83 1.34
C SER A 138 6.12 11.63 2.47
N LYS A 139 6.95 11.92 3.51
CA LYS A 139 6.80 12.78 4.70
C LYS A 139 5.44 12.69 5.41
N ASN A 140 5.27 11.67 6.23
CA ASN A 140 4.05 11.51 7.02
C ASN A 140 4.39 11.24 8.48
N GLU A 141 3.66 11.83 9.39
CA GLU A 141 3.66 11.52 10.81
C GLU A 141 2.24 11.18 11.26
N PHE A 142 2.08 10.08 12.00
CA PHE A 142 0.82 9.65 12.61
C PHE A 142 -0.35 9.42 11.64
N ILE A 143 -0.25 8.37 10.82
CA ILE A 143 -1.34 8.00 9.91
C ILE A 143 -1.94 6.67 10.33
N TYR A 144 -3.24 6.61 10.44
CA TYR A 144 -4.04 5.44 10.73
C TYR A 144 -5.13 5.23 9.64
N GLU A 145 -5.20 4.03 9.06
CA GLU A 145 -6.13 3.64 7.99
C GLU A 145 -6.18 4.64 6.81
N CYS A 146 -5.09 4.81 6.12
CA CYS A 146 -5.00 5.72 4.99
C CYS A 146 -4.84 4.98 3.65
N VAL A 147 -5.58 5.41 2.66
CA VAL A 147 -5.45 4.96 1.28
C VAL A 147 -5.00 6.12 0.41
N ARG A 148 -3.76 6.08 -0.10
CA ARG A 148 -3.16 7.06 -1.02
C ARG A 148 -3.06 8.49 -0.50
N CYS A 149 -2.58 8.67 0.71
CA CYS A 149 -2.29 10.00 1.24
C CYS A 149 -0.88 10.42 0.85
N ALA A 150 -0.73 11.60 0.26
CA ALA A 150 0.54 12.28 0.09
C ALA A 150 0.62 13.41 1.11
N THR A 151 1.74 13.54 1.81
CA THR A 151 2.09 14.64 2.73
C THR A 151 1.01 14.93 3.77
N SER A 152 1.03 14.24 4.91
CA SER A 152 -0.01 14.41 5.94
C SER A 152 0.60 14.51 7.33
N TYR A 153 0.05 15.37 8.18
CA TYR A 153 0.35 15.51 9.59
C TYR A 153 -0.92 15.22 10.39
N LYS A 154 -0.89 14.24 11.28
CA LYS A 154 -2.03 13.78 12.10
C LYS A 154 -3.30 13.49 11.29
N PHE A 155 -3.24 12.49 10.45
CA PHE A 155 -4.39 12.07 9.62
C PHE A 155 -5.06 10.84 10.23
N MET A 156 -6.38 10.74 10.14
CA MET A 156 -7.14 9.53 10.45
C MET A 156 -8.20 9.26 9.37
N TYR A 157 -8.35 8.00 8.95
CA TYR A 157 -9.45 7.53 8.08
C TYR A 157 -9.68 8.36 6.80
N SER A 158 -8.66 8.54 5.98
CA SER A 158 -8.77 9.37 4.78
C SER A 158 -8.49 8.60 3.50
N GLN A 159 -9.28 8.85 2.47
CA GLN A 159 -9.13 8.23 1.16
C GLN A 159 -8.84 9.28 0.08
N HIS A 160 -7.82 9.03 -0.75
CA HIS A 160 -7.48 9.85 -1.91
C HIS A 160 -7.31 11.36 -1.64
N SER A 161 -6.95 11.73 -0.42
CA SER A 161 -6.72 13.12 -0.03
C SER A 161 -5.24 13.45 -0.07
N LYS A 162 -4.91 14.70 -0.39
CA LYS A 162 -3.54 15.17 -0.55
C LYS A 162 -3.31 16.51 0.12
N ASP A 163 -2.13 16.68 0.72
CA ASP A 163 -1.70 17.93 1.37
C ASP A 163 -2.74 18.48 2.36
N CYS A 164 -3.36 17.59 3.15
CA CYS A 164 -4.29 17.96 4.20
C CYS A 164 -3.64 17.82 5.57
N ILE A 165 -3.98 18.68 6.52
CA ILE A 165 -3.36 18.76 7.84
C ILE A 165 -4.44 18.68 8.92
N GLU A 166 -4.15 17.99 10.04
CA GLU A 166 -5.03 17.88 11.21
C GLU A 166 -6.50 17.58 10.86
N SER A 167 -6.69 16.60 10.01
CA SER A 167 -7.99 16.29 9.44
C SER A 167 -8.33 14.80 9.57
N ALA A 168 -9.60 14.45 9.60
CA ALA A 168 -10.05 13.08 9.71
C ALA A 168 -11.29 12.80 8.84
N PHE A 169 -11.45 11.54 8.38
CA PHE A 169 -12.58 11.12 7.55
C PHE A 169 -12.75 11.96 6.29
N LEU A 170 -11.69 12.02 5.49
CA LEU A 170 -11.71 12.77 4.22
C LEU A 170 -11.78 11.83 3.01
N SER A 171 -12.43 12.31 1.96
CA SER A 171 -12.40 11.65 0.66
C SER A 171 -12.19 12.65 -0.46
N ASP A 172 -11.13 12.46 -1.28
CA ASP A 172 -10.84 13.30 -2.43
C ASP A 172 -10.69 14.80 -2.09
N CYS A 173 -10.06 15.11 -0.96
CA CYS A 173 -9.78 16.48 -0.51
C CYS A 173 -8.35 16.90 -0.85
N LEU A 174 -8.13 18.19 -1.09
CA LEU A 174 -6.83 18.74 -1.48
C LEU A 174 -6.54 20.04 -0.75
N ASN A 175 -5.33 20.18 -0.17
CA ASN A 175 -4.87 21.40 0.52
C ASN A 175 -5.85 21.87 1.62
N CYS A 176 -6.37 20.97 2.42
CA CYS A 176 -7.31 21.29 3.48
C CYS A 176 -6.65 21.21 4.85
N SER A 177 -7.16 21.96 5.83
CA SER A 177 -6.68 21.89 7.20
C SER A 177 -7.84 21.93 8.20
N ASN A 178 -7.72 21.14 9.28
CA ASN A 178 -8.76 21.07 10.28
C ASN A 178 -10.15 20.79 9.65
N CYS A 179 -10.25 19.68 8.91
CA CYS A 179 -11.49 19.27 8.26
C CYS A 179 -11.90 17.88 8.72
N PHE A 180 -13.20 17.69 8.93
CA PHE A 180 -13.77 16.45 9.45
C PHE A 180 -14.99 16.00 8.65
N MET A 181 -15.03 14.74 8.24
CA MET A 181 -16.10 14.16 7.41
C MET A 181 -16.37 14.94 6.10
N CYS A 182 -15.33 15.28 5.35
CA CYS A 182 -15.48 16.06 4.12
C CYS A 182 -15.14 15.25 2.87
N ALA A 183 -15.77 15.61 1.75
CA ALA A 183 -15.57 14.98 0.47
C ALA A 183 -15.48 16.01 -0.67
N GLY A 184 -14.46 15.88 -1.53
CA GLY A 184 -14.32 16.68 -2.74
C GLY A 184 -13.95 18.15 -2.55
N ILE A 185 -13.61 18.60 -1.34
CA ILE A 185 -13.29 20.01 -1.06
C ILE A 185 -11.81 20.34 -1.35
N ARG A 186 -11.54 21.61 -1.63
CA ARG A 186 -10.21 22.13 -2.00
C ARG A 186 -9.90 23.41 -1.24
N GLY A 187 -8.71 23.48 -0.63
CA GLY A 187 -8.21 24.70 0.02
C GLY A 187 -9.05 25.21 1.17
N GLN A 188 -9.79 24.33 1.83
CA GLN A 188 -10.72 24.70 2.89
C GLN A 188 -10.14 24.49 4.28
N LYS A 189 -10.69 25.20 5.25
CA LYS A 189 -10.28 25.14 6.65
C LYS A 189 -11.50 25.14 7.58
N TYR A 190 -11.43 24.37 8.67
CA TYR A 190 -12.50 24.21 9.66
C TYR A 190 -13.83 23.77 9.05
N CYS A 191 -13.81 22.76 8.20
CA CYS A 191 -15.00 22.21 7.58
C CYS A 191 -15.47 20.92 8.27
N PHE A 192 -16.79 20.83 8.44
CA PHE A 192 -17.47 19.61 8.84
C PHE A 192 -18.61 19.30 7.85
N LYS A 193 -18.61 18.10 7.29
CA LYS A 193 -19.56 17.66 6.25
C LYS A 193 -19.68 18.65 5.06
N ASN A 194 -18.54 19.19 4.62
CA ASN A 194 -18.39 20.18 3.56
C ASN A 194 -18.90 21.60 3.88
N GLU A 195 -19.36 21.85 5.08
CA GLU A 195 -19.75 23.19 5.55
C GLU A 195 -18.62 23.81 6.38
N GLN A 196 -18.37 25.09 6.19
CA GLN A 196 -17.32 25.81 6.91
C GLN A 196 -17.88 26.42 8.21
N TYR A 197 -17.10 26.29 9.26
CA TYR A 197 -17.43 26.78 10.61
C TYR A 197 -16.34 27.74 11.10
N SER A 198 -16.61 28.45 12.19
CA SER A 198 -15.55 29.08 12.96
C SER A 198 -14.67 28.03 13.62
N GLU A 199 -13.45 28.44 14.00
CA GLU A 199 -12.53 27.52 14.68
C GLU A 199 -13.11 26.98 15.99
N GLU A 200 -13.83 27.83 16.73
CA GLU A 200 -14.42 27.44 18.01
C GLU A 200 -15.56 26.43 17.84
N GLU A 201 -16.43 26.65 16.87
CA GLU A 201 -17.52 25.73 16.56
C GLU A 201 -17.00 24.40 16.05
N TYR A 202 -16.01 24.43 15.17
CA TYR A 202 -15.38 23.23 14.64
C TYR A 202 -14.76 22.37 15.77
N LYS A 203 -14.04 23.00 16.71
CA LYS A 203 -13.48 22.29 17.87
C LYS A 203 -14.56 21.64 18.74
N LYS A 204 -15.66 22.34 19.01
CA LYS A 204 -16.80 21.76 19.76
C LYS A 204 -17.42 20.56 19.03
N ILE A 205 -17.58 20.66 17.71
CA ILE A 205 -18.06 19.54 16.90
C ILE A 205 -17.11 18.35 17.03
N LEU A 206 -15.80 18.55 16.83
CA LEU A 206 -14.80 17.49 16.87
C LEU A 206 -14.75 16.82 18.26
N GLU A 207 -14.78 17.59 19.34
CA GLU A 207 -14.81 17.09 20.72
C GLU A 207 -16.04 16.22 20.99
N SER A 208 -17.19 16.56 20.42
CA SER A 208 -18.44 15.79 20.61
C SER A 208 -18.36 14.36 20.04
N TYR A 209 -17.47 14.12 19.10
CA TYR A 209 -17.28 12.80 18.49
C TYR A 209 -16.42 11.86 19.35
N ARG A 210 -15.62 12.39 20.28
CA ARG A 210 -14.74 11.58 21.15
C ARG A 210 -13.90 10.59 20.34
N LEU A 211 -13.15 11.09 19.35
CA LEU A 211 -12.27 10.27 18.49
C LEU A 211 -11.10 9.62 19.25
N ASP A 212 -10.95 9.96 20.51
CA ASP A 212 -10.06 9.30 21.49
C ASP A 212 -10.59 7.94 21.98
N THR A 213 -11.83 7.58 21.65
CA THR A 213 -12.47 6.33 22.07
C THR A 213 -12.86 5.46 20.86
N SER A 214 -12.82 4.14 21.01
CA SER A 214 -13.26 3.21 19.97
C SER A 214 -14.70 3.43 19.55
N SER A 215 -15.61 3.72 20.50
CA SER A 215 -17.02 3.99 20.22
C SER A 215 -17.23 5.28 19.44
N GLY A 216 -16.44 6.32 19.72
CA GLY A 216 -16.48 7.58 18.99
C GLY A 216 -16.00 7.42 17.54
N VAL A 217 -14.91 6.68 17.36
CA VAL A 217 -14.39 6.34 16.03
C VAL A 217 -15.40 5.52 15.23
N GLU A 218 -16.03 4.51 15.83
CA GLU A 218 -17.00 3.67 15.13
C GLU A 218 -18.25 4.45 14.72
N ARG A 219 -18.74 5.35 15.58
CA ARG A 219 -19.82 6.28 15.25
C ARG A 219 -19.45 7.18 14.07
N ALA A 220 -18.25 7.78 14.11
CA ALA A 220 -17.75 8.63 13.04
C ALA A 220 -17.62 7.87 11.71
N ARG A 221 -17.11 6.63 11.76
CA ARG A 221 -16.99 5.75 10.58
C ARG A 221 -18.35 5.45 9.95
N LYS A 222 -19.35 5.14 10.75
CA LYS A 222 -20.71 4.87 10.29
C LYS A 222 -21.32 6.10 9.62
N GLU A 223 -21.26 7.25 10.28
CA GLU A 223 -21.79 8.51 9.75
C GLU A 223 -21.06 8.95 8.47
N PHE A 224 -19.74 8.80 8.42
CA PHE A 224 -18.97 9.10 7.22
C PHE A 224 -19.35 8.19 6.04
N LYS A 225 -19.60 6.91 6.30
CA LYS A 225 -20.07 5.99 5.27
C LYS A 225 -21.43 6.42 4.70
N GLU A 226 -22.35 6.83 5.55
CA GLU A 226 -23.66 7.36 5.14
C GLU A 226 -23.50 8.67 4.37
N PHE A 227 -22.69 9.60 4.86
CA PHE A 227 -22.38 10.86 4.17
C PHE A 227 -21.79 10.62 2.77
N MET A 228 -20.91 9.63 2.61
CA MET A 228 -20.32 9.29 1.32
C MET A 228 -21.29 8.70 0.30
N GLN A 229 -22.45 8.18 0.73
CA GLN A 229 -23.44 7.64 -0.20
C GLN A 229 -24.10 8.73 -1.04
N ILE A 230 -24.28 9.92 -0.47
CA ILE A 230 -24.93 11.07 -1.12
C ILE A 230 -23.94 12.00 -1.82
N GLN A 231 -22.63 11.80 -1.66
CA GLN A 231 -21.64 12.64 -2.31
C GLN A 231 -21.45 12.28 -3.79
N PRO A 232 -21.16 13.27 -4.66
CA PRO A 232 -20.82 13.03 -6.05
C PRO A 232 -19.63 12.08 -6.18
N LYS A 233 -19.75 11.06 -7.03
CA LYS A 233 -18.67 10.10 -7.28
C LYS A 233 -17.94 10.45 -8.56
N ARG A 234 -16.62 10.48 -8.49
CA ARG A 234 -15.80 10.66 -9.69
C ARG A 234 -15.84 9.42 -10.58
N TYR A 235 -15.99 9.65 -11.87
CA TYR A 235 -15.89 8.59 -12.87
C TYR A 235 -14.48 7.99 -12.95
N ALA A 236 -13.47 8.85 -12.94
CA ALA A 236 -12.06 8.46 -12.95
C ALA A 236 -11.21 9.45 -12.16
N ARG A 237 -10.11 8.95 -11.57
CA ARG A 237 -9.15 9.75 -10.80
C ARG A 237 -7.85 9.82 -11.54
N ASN A 238 -7.45 11.02 -11.89
CA ASN A 238 -6.16 11.29 -12.49
C ASN A 238 -5.44 12.36 -11.67
N PHE A 239 -4.13 12.21 -11.51
CA PHE A 239 -3.32 13.05 -10.64
C PHE A 239 -2.35 13.86 -11.47
N HIS A 240 -2.49 15.19 -11.45
CA HIS A 240 -1.52 16.19 -11.93
C HIS A 240 -1.02 16.13 -13.38
N ASN A 241 -1.12 17.28 -14.06
CA ASN A 241 -0.47 17.57 -15.34
C ASN A 241 -0.70 16.55 -16.45
N ASP A 242 -1.86 15.92 -16.44
CA ASP A 242 -2.21 14.95 -17.47
C ASP A 242 -2.93 15.64 -18.63
N GLN A 243 -2.55 15.29 -19.82
CA GLN A 243 -3.14 15.82 -21.05
C GLN A 243 -3.64 14.69 -21.94
N ASN A 244 -4.87 14.80 -22.42
CA ASN A 244 -5.43 13.88 -23.40
C ASN A 244 -5.41 12.42 -22.94
N ILE A 245 -5.83 12.14 -21.71
CA ILE A 245 -5.81 10.81 -21.10
C ILE A 245 -7.21 10.22 -20.98
N ILE A 246 -7.33 8.93 -21.21
CA ILE A 246 -8.53 8.13 -20.92
C ILE A 246 -8.11 6.94 -20.05
N GLY A 247 -8.47 6.95 -18.78
CA GLY A 247 -8.12 5.90 -17.84
C GLY A 247 -8.27 6.37 -16.39
N GLU A 248 -7.89 5.52 -15.46
CA GLU A 248 -7.95 5.80 -14.03
C GLU A 248 -6.55 5.67 -13.42
N GLU A 249 -6.25 6.53 -12.45
CA GLU A 249 -5.00 6.54 -11.69
C GLU A 249 -3.75 6.79 -12.57
N ILE A 250 -3.93 7.60 -13.58
CA ILE A 250 -2.85 8.06 -14.45
C ILE A 250 -2.28 9.35 -13.87
N SER A 251 -0.98 9.51 -13.89
CA SER A 251 -0.30 10.73 -13.44
C SER A 251 0.91 11.05 -14.30
N TYR A 252 1.20 12.34 -14.49
CA TYR A 252 2.34 12.84 -15.27
C TYR A 252 2.42 12.27 -16.69
N SER A 253 1.28 12.11 -17.34
CA SER A 253 1.18 11.42 -18.61
C SER A 253 0.49 12.26 -19.69
N LYS A 254 0.81 12.00 -20.94
CA LYS A 254 0.21 12.66 -22.09
C LYS A 254 -0.17 11.62 -23.15
N ASN A 255 -1.36 11.82 -23.76
CA ASN A 255 -1.88 10.98 -24.86
C ASN A 255 -1.97 9.48 -24.50
N LEU A 256 -2.38 9.16 -23.29
CA LEU A 256 -2.52 7.80 -22.79
C LEU A 256 -3.98 7.34 -22.83
N LYS A 257 -4.21 6.15 -23.36
CA LYS A 257 -5.54 5.50 -23.35
C LYS A 257 -5.39 4.11 -22.73
N TYR A 258 -6.07 3.85 -21.59
CA TYR A 258 -6.14 2.55 -20.86
C TYR A 258 -4.80 1.85 -20.66
#